data_296f061aefd58fa918a2ecffef4ff220
#
_entry.id   296f061aefd58fa918a2ecffef4ff220
#
_cell.length_a   1.000
_cell.length_b   1.000
_cell.length_c   1.000
_cell.angle_alpha   90.00
_cell.angle_beta   90.00
_cell.angle_gamma   90.00
#
_symmetry.space_group_name_H-M   'P 1'
#
loop_
_entity.id
_entity.type
_entity.pdbx_description
1 polymer ?
#
loop_
_entity_poly.entity_id
_entity_poly.type
_entity_poly.pdbx_seq_one_letter_code
_entity_poly.pdbx_strand_id
1 'polypeptide(L)'
;ILVKGADHLETLARCDVGVFDKTGTITSGKFEFVRCECVHCHCIDKHNHRELLRIIAACERLSTHPIAKSICLAFGQFADDCVVTDAKNYAGMGVSAVVDGVRYYAGNEKLMQKIGVPFTETQLVGTAVYCCTDTEFLGDIVFADIIKTDSREAIDRLHHMGMKQAIMLTGDRASIAADIAAKAGLDGYYAKLLPEEKVQRVQALQQ
;
A
#
# COMPACT_ATOMS: atom_id res chain seq x y z
N ILE A 1 12.71 17.16 -17.33
CA ILE A 1 13.84 16.19 -17.34
C ILE A 1 15.07 16.92 -17.81
N LEU A 2 16.18 16.79 -17.09
CA LEU A 2 17.48 17.33 -17.46
C LEU A 2 18.38 16.19 -17.93
N VAL A 3 18.83 16.25 -19.19
CA VAL A 3 19.76 15.27 -19.77
C VAL A 3 21.14 15.92 -19.88
N LYS A 4 22.17 15.33 -19.29
CA LYS A 4 23.52 15.90 -19.16
C LYS A 4 24.44 15.67 -20.37
N GLY A 5 23.91 15.22 -21.51
CA GLY A 5 24.69 15.00 -22.73
C GLY A 5 23.92 14.18 -23.77
N ALA A 6 24.28 14.32 -25.05
CA ALA A 6 23.67 13.58 -26.16
C ALA A 6 23.90 12.05 -26.02
N ASP A 7 25.08 11.65 -25.53
CA ASP A 7 25.49 10.26 -25.36
C ASP A 7 24.53 9.49 -24.44
N HIS A 8 23.96 10.19 -23.43
CA HIS A 8 22.95 9.58 -22.52
C HIS A 8 21.62 9.32 -23.24
N LEU A 9 21.24 10.17 -24.20
CA LEU A 9 20.04 9.95 -25.02
C LEU A 9 20.24 8.78 -25.97
N GLU A 10 21.42 8.67 -26.59
CA GLU A 10 21.75 7.54 -27.45
C GLU A 10 21.78 6.23 -26.67
N THR A 11 22.35 6.23 -25.48
CA THR A 11 22.36 5.06 -24.59
C THR A 11 20.93 4.66 -24.20
N LEU A 12 20.10 5.62 -23.82
CA LEU A 12 18.70 5.38 -23.47
C LEU A 12 17.92 4.80 -24.66
N ALA A 13 18.15 5.29 -25.87
CA ALA A 13 17.51 4.81 -27.09
C ALA A 13 17.90 3.36 -27.49
N ARG A 14 18.99 2.85 -26.92
CA ARG A 14 19.46 1.47 -27.13
C ARG A 14 19.09 0.51 -25.98
N CYS A 15 18.37 0.98 -24.94
CA CYS A 15 17.99 0.15 -23.83
C CYS A 15 16.94 -0.88 -24.24
N ASP A 16 17.28 -2.15 -24.14
CA ASP A 16 16.39 -3.28 -24.40
C ASP A 16 15.47 -3.60 -23.20
N VAL A 17 15.92 -3.30 -21.98
CA VAL A 17 15.21 -3.62 -20.73
C VAL A 17 14.98 -2.35 -19.93
N GLY A 18 13.72 -2.09 -19.59
CA GLY A 18 13.30 -1.03 -18.67
C GLY A 18 13.02 -1.63 -17.28
N VAL A 19 13.64 -1.06 -16.25
CA VAL A 19 13.40 -1.46 -14.86
C VAL A 19 12.73 -0.33 -14.11
N PHE A 20 11.54 -0.60 -13.56
CA PHE A 20 10.68 0.40 -12.95
C PHE A 20 10.46 0.11 -11.46
N ASP A 21 10.54 1.13 -10.63
CA ASP A 21 10.02 1.04 -9.27
C ASP A 21 8.49 1.08 -9.28
N LYS A 22 7.85 0.44 -8.30
CA LYS A 22 6.39 0.46 -8.19
C LYS A 22 5.89 1.83 -7.73
N THR A 23 6.23 2.19 -6.47
CA THR A 23 5.61 3.30 -5.76
C THR A 23 6.08 4.65 -6.27
N GLY A 24 5.15 5.50 -6.69
CA GLY A 24 5.44 6.83 -7.24
C GLY A 24 5.93 6.81 -8.69
N THR A 25 6.23 5.63 -9.28
CA THR A 25 6.65 5.46 -10.68
C THR A 25 5.52 4.85 -11.52
N ILE A 26 5.23 3.58 -11.37
CA ILE A 26 4.09 2.91 -12.00
C ILE A 26 2.78 3.33 -11.32
N THR A 27 2.81 3.49 -9.99
CA THR A 27 1.70 3.97 -9.19
C THR A 27 1.89 5.43 -8.81
N SER A 28 0.83 6.07 -8.36
CA SER A 28 0.84 7.49 -7.96
C SER A 28 1.47 7.73 -6.59
N GLY A 29 1.69 6.67 -5.79
CA GLY A 29 2.03 6.75 -4.37
C GLY A 29 0.86 7.23 -3.50
N LYS A 30 -0.34 7.31 -4.06
CA LYS A 30 -1.58 7.62 -3.33
C LYS A 30 -2.34 6.33 -3.10
N PHE A 31 -2.75 6.12 -1.86
CA PHE A 31 -3.56 4.98 -1.48
C PHE A 31 -5.04 5.35 -1.54
N GLU A 32 -5.81 4.59 -2.29
CA GLU A 32 -7.27 4.70 -2.31
C GLU A 32 -7.91 3.58 -1.50
N PHE A 33 -9.03 3.92 -0.89
CA PHE A 33 -9.85 2.96 -0.15
C PHE A 33 -10.47 1.94 -1.12
N VAL A 34 -10.27 0.65 -0.82
CA VAL A 34 -10.80 -0.47 -1.61
C VAL A 34 -12.00 -1.08 -0.91
N ARG A 35 -11.86 -1.42 0.38
CA ARG A 35 -12.89 -2.14 1.13
C ARG A 35 -12.72 -1.94 2.64
N CYS A 36 -13.84 -2.06 3.35
CA CYS A 36 -13.93 -2.25 4.79
C CYS A 36 -14.69 -3.53 5.08
N GLU A 37 -14.21 -4.34 6.00
CA GLU A 37 -14.88 -5.52 6.52
C GLU A 37 -14.95 -5.45 8.03
N CYS A 38 -16.16 -5.56 8.60
CA CYS A 38 -16.41 -5.52 10.03
C CYS A 38 -16.99 -6.87 10.47
N VAL A 39 -16.44 -7.46 11.53
CA VAL A 39 -16.83 -8.79 12.03
C VAL A 39 -18.25 -8.78 12.60
N HIS A 40 -18.67 -7.68 13.21
CA HIS A 40 -19.97 -7.57 13.87
C HIS A 40 -21.11 -7.04 12.99
N CYS A 41 -20.80 -6.62 11.77
CA CYS A 41 -21.80 -6.13 10.84
C CYS A 41 -22.25 -7.24 9.89
N HIS A 42 -23.32 -7.93 10.22
CA HIS A 42 -24.08 -8.71 9.22
C HIS A 42 -24.81 -7.82 8.20
N CYS A 43 -24.37 -6.60 7.99
CA CYS A 43 -25.07 -5.60 7.22
C CYS A 43 -24.58 -5.59 5.78
N ILE A 44 -25.50 -5.88 4.86
CA ILE A 44 -25.40 -5.71 3.41
C ILE A 44 -25.23 -4.22 3.03
N ASP A 45 -25.46 -3.30 3.97
CA ASP A 45 -25.41 -1.86 3.75
C ASP A 45 -24.04 -1.26 4.07
N LYS A 46 -23.46 -0.56 3.08
CA LYS A 46 -22.20 0.20 3.14
C LYS A 46 -22.15 1.26 4.27
N HIS A 47 -23.24 1.51 4.98
CA HIS A 47 -23.38 2.55 6.00
C HIS A 47 -22.99 2.10 7.43
N ASN A 48 -22.83 0.80 7.68
CA ASN A 48 -22.62 0.29 9.04
C ASN A 48 -21.15 0.09 9.42
N HIS A 49 -20.21 0.33 8.50
CA HIS A 49 -18.77 0.31 8.80
C HIS A 49 -18.27 1.63 9.44
N ARG A 50 -19.16 2.61 9.65
CA ARG A 50 -18.78 3.95 10.10
C ARG A 50 -18.01 3.93 11.42
N GLU A 51 -18.41 3.07 12.35
CA GLU A 51 -17.74 2.98 13.65
C GLU A 51 -16.31 2.42 13.54
N LEU A 52 -16.10 1.37 12.75
CA LEU A 52 -14.76 0.83 12.50
C LEU A 52 -13.88 1.87 11.79
N LEU A 53 -14.41 2.56 10.79
CA LEU A 53 -13.70 3.63 10.08
C LEU A 53 -13.36 4.80 11.01
N ARG A 54 -14.27 5.17 11.92
CA ARG A 54 -14.08 6.20 12.95
C ARG A 54 -12.92 5.84 13.88
N ILE A 55 -12.92 4.62 14.41
CA ILE A 55 -11.89 4.13 15.33
C ILE A 55 -10.52 4.09 14.65
N ILE A 56 -10.44 3.49 13.44
CA ILE A 56 -9.19 3.39 12.70
C ILE A 56 -8.66 4.80 12.36
N ALA A 57 -9.50 5.71 11.89
CA ALA A 57 -9.11 7.08 11.60
C ALA A 57 -8.62 7.83 12.86
N ALA A 58 -9.28 7.62 14.01
CA ALA A 58 -8.86 8.21 15.27
C ALA A 58 -7.46 7.71 15.71
N CYS A 59 -7.21 6.41 15.59
CA CYS A 59 -5.89 5.81 15.88
C CYS A 59 -4.80 6.33 14.95
N GLU A 60 -5.08 6.39 13.64
CA GLU A 60 -4.10 6.74 12.61
C GLU A 60 -3.79 8.25 12.53
N ARG A 61 -4.59 9.13 13.14
CA ARG A 61 -4.29 10.57 13.23
C ARG A 61 -2.90 10.88 13.78
N LEU A 62 -2.36 10.00 14.60
CA LEU A 62 -1.06 10.16 15.26
C LEU A 62 0.07 9.40 14.57
N SER A 63 -0.24 8.71 13.48
CA SER A 63 0.71 7.95 12.68
C SER A 63 1.34 8.83 11.57
N THR A 64 2.63 8.65 11.36
CA THR A 64 3.35 9.28 10.24
C THR A 64 3.41 8.41 8.99
N HIS A 65 2.83 7.23 9.02
CA HIS A 65 2.85 6.29 7.90
C HIS A 65 2.07 6.83 6.69
N PRO A 66 2.52 6.62 5.45
CA PRO A 66 1.82 7.11 4.26
C PRO A 66 0.35 6.69 4.17
N ILE A 67 0.03 5.45 4.57
CA ILE A 67 -1.35 4.95 4.58
C ILE A 67 -2.23 5.69 5.60
N ALA A 68 -1.67 6.10 6.74
CA ALA A 68 -2.39 6.86 7.75
C ALA A 68 -2.91 8.19 7.21
N LYS A 69 -2.11 8.88 6.38
CA LYS A 69 -2.54 10.11 5.70
C LYS A 69 -3.72 9.85 4.79
N SER A 70 -3.72 8.74 4.05
CA SER A 70 -4.82 8.38 3.15
C SER A 70 -6.09 8.02 3.94
N ILE A 71 -5.94 7.30 5.06
CA ILE A 71 -7.05 7.00 5.97
C ILE A 71 -7.66 8.28 6.55
N CYS A 72 -6.81 9.19 7.05
CA CYS A 72 -7.27 10.46 7.61
C CYS A 72 -7.92 11.36 6.56
N LEU A 73 -7.43 11.37 5.32
CA LEU A 73 -8.06 12.10 4.22
C LEU A 73 -9.44 11.54 3.86
N ALA A 74 -9.59 10.21 3.86
CA ALA A 74 -10.83 9.55 3.49
C ALA A 74 -11.88 9.57 4.61
N PHE A 75 -11.46 9.40 5.86
CA PHE A 75 -12.35 9.10 7.00
C PHE A 75 -12.12 9.98 8.22
N GLY A 76 -11.17 10.92 8.19
CA GLY A 76 -10.82 11.74 9.34
C GLY A 76 -12.01 12.50 9.93
N GLN A 77 -12.94 12.94 9.11
CA GLN A 77 -14.19 13.60 9.52
C GLN A 77 -15.07 12.73 10.45
N PHE A 78 -14.95 11.40 10.36
CA PHE A 78 -15.71 10.52 11.26
C PHE A 78 -15.15 10.50 12.69
N ALA A 79 -13.90 10.90 12.85
CA ALA A 79 -13.19 10.89 14.12
C ALA A 79 -13.04 12.28 14.75
N ASP A 80 -13.72 13.32 14.23
CA ASP A 80 -13.57 14.69 14.72
C ASP A 80 -14.06 14.87 16.17
N ASP A 81 -15.07 14.12 16.58
CA ASP A 81 -15.62 14.14 17.92
C ASP A 81 -14.94 13.14 18.88
N CYS A 82 -13.94 12.37 18.43
CA CYS A 82 -13.27 11.38 19.26
C CYS A 82 -12.31 12.01 20.26
N VAL A 83 -12.38 11.56 21.50
CA VAL A 83 -11.35 11.86 22.52
C VAL A 83 -10.27 10.79 22.43
N VAL A 84 -9.09 11.17 21.91
CA VAL A 84 -7.96 10.27 21.73
C VAL A 84 -6.88 10.55 22.77
N THR A 85 -6.51 9.52 23.53
CA THR A 85 -5.48 9.59 24.59
C THR A 85 -4.57 8.37 24.53
N ASP A 86 -3.45 8.40 25.27
CA ASP A 86 -2.47 7.30 25.43
C ASP A 86 -2.11 6.58 24.12
N ALA A 87 -1.76 7.37 23.12
CA ALA A 87 -1.32 6.84 21.81
C ALA A 87 0.10 6.28 21.89
N LYS A 88 0.29 5.10 21.28
CA LYS A 88 1.59 4.42 21.17
C LYS A 88 1.84 3.97 19.74
N ASN A 89 3.07 4.18 19.28
CA ASN A 89 3.51 3.71 17.97
C ASN A 89 4.29 2.39 18.11
N TYR A 90 3.94 1.41 17.32
CA TYR A 90 4.63 0.12 17.20
C TYR A 90 5.39 0.11 15.87
N ALA A 91 6.70 0.36 15.92
CA ALA A 91 7.53 0.51 14.73
C ALA A 91 7.35 -0.64 13.73
N GLY A 92 6.95 -0.31 12.49
CA GLY A 92 6.70 -1.27 11.41
C GLY A 92 5.47 -2.18 11.60
N MET A 93 4.62 -1.93 12.62
CA MET A 93 3.44 -2.77 12.90
C MET A 93 2.14 -1.97 12.89
N GLY A 94 2.13 -0.74 13.43
CA GLY A 94 0.92 0.08 13.54
C GLY A 94 0.91 0.95 14.78
N VAL A 95 -0.28 1.31 15.24
CA VAL A 95 -0.51 2.22 16.38
C VAL A 95 -1.52 1.64 17.36
N SER A 96 -1.51 2.10 18.59
CA SER A 96 -2.63 1.95 19.52
C SER A 96 -3.00 3.28 20.13
N ALA A 97 -4.26 3.45 20.48
CA ALA A 97 -4.75 4.61 21.20
C ALA A 97 -5.95 4.24 22.07
N VAL A 98 -6.21 5.05 23.09
CA VAL A 98 -7.48 5.01 23.79
C VAL A 98 -8.42 6.00 23.12
N VAL A 99 -9.49 5.51 22.51
CA VAL A 99 -10.52 6.30 21.84
C VAL A 99 -11.79 6.19 22.65
N ASP A 100 -12.29 7.32 23.15
CA ASP A 100 -13.50 7.41 24.00
C ASP A 100 -13.47 6.44 25.20
N GLY A 101 -12.30 6.27 25.81
CA GLY A 101 -12.10 5.42 27.01
C GLY A 101 -11.80 3.94 26.70
N VAL A 102 -11.83 3.49 25.45
CA VAL A 102 -11.53 2.11 25.05
C VAL A 102 -10.21 2.06 24.30
N ARG A 103 -9.36 1.06 24.60
CA ARG A 103 -8.09 0.84 23.90
C ARG A 103 -8.31 0.08 22.60
N TYR A 104 -7.79 0.66 21.53
CA TYR A 104 -7.79 0.05 20.19
C TYR A 104 -6.38 -0.04 19.64
N TYR A 105 -6.19 -1.02 18.77
CA TYR A 105 -4.98 -1.25 18.00
C TYR A 105 -5.33 -1.24 16.52
N ALA A 106 -4.59 -0.45 15.73
CA ALA A 106 -4.73 -0.38 14.28
C ALA A 106 -3.38 -0.65 13.62
N GLY A 107 -3.29 -1.65 12.73
CA GLY A 107 -2.02 -1.99 12.10
C GLY A 107 -2.05 -3.25 11.26
N ASN A 108 -0.86 -3.78 10.96
CA ASN A 108 -0.71 -4.98 10.14
C ASN A 108 -0.85 -6.28 10.94
N GLU A 109 -0.69 -7.43 10.25
CA GLU A 109 -0.83 -8.76 10.84
C GLU A 109 0.13 -8.99 12.03
N LYS A 110 1.34 -8.39 11.96
CA LYS A 110 2.33 -8.52 13.05
C LYS A 110 1.85 -7.87 14.34
N LEU A 111 1.09 -6.77 14.23
CA LEU A 111 0.49 -6.15 15.41
C LEU A 111 -0.61 -7.04 15.99
N MET A 112 -1.49 -7.61 15.18
CA MET A 112 -2.54 -8.53 15.63
C MET A 112 -1.94 -9.76 16.34
N GLN A 113 -0.91 -10.35 15.77
CA GLN A 113 -0.17 -11.47 16.36
C GLN A 113 0.48 -11.10 17.70
N LYS A 114 1.05 -9.89 17.79
CA LYS A 114 1.69 -9.39 19.02
C LYS A 114 0.68 -9.17 20.14
N ILE A 115 -0.53 -8.69 19.83
CA ILE A 115 -1.61 -8.51 20.80
C ILE A 115 -2.22 -9.87 21.21
N GLY A 116 -2.14 -10.86 20.32
CA GLY A 116 -2.65 -12.22 20.56
C GLY A 116 -4.15 -12.37 20.29
N VAL A 117 -4.74 -11.46 19.53
CA VAL A 117 -6.15 -11.53 19.13
C VAL A 117 -6.28 -12.35 17.87
N PRO A 118 -7.11 -13.40 17.82
CA PRO A 118 -7.41 -14.15 16.59
C PRO A 118 -8.05 -13.23 15.55
N PHE A 119 -7.55 -13.28 14.32
CA PHE A 119 -8.06 -12.47 13.20
C PHE A 119 -8.05 -13.26 11.90
N THR A 120 -8.82 -12.80 10.93
CA THR A 120 -8.82 -13.35 9.58
C THR A 120 -8.02 -12.45 8.65
N GLU A 121 -7.01 -13.02 8.00
CA GLU A 121 -6.24 -12.26 6.99
C GLU A 121 -7.09 -12.02 5.74
N THR A 122 -7.10 -10.78 5.28
CA THR A 122 -7.75 -10.44 4.00
C THR A 122 -6.97 -11.02 2.82
N GLN A 123 -7.70 -11.53 1.83
CA GLN A 123 -7.16 -12.03 0.56
C GLN A 123 -7.11 -10.94 -0.51
N LEU A 124 -7.57 -9.74 -0.22
CA LEU A 124 -7.60 -8.64 -1.18
C LEU A 124 -6.20 -8.12 -1.48
N VAL A 125 -6.04 -7.67 -2.72
CA VAL A 125 -4.82 -7.01 -3.18
C VAL A 125 -4.80 -5.59 -2.63
N GLY A 126 -3.81 -5.30 -1.77
CA GLY A 126 -3.67 -3.99 -1.14
C GLY A 126 -2.91 -4.05 0.18
N THR A 127 -2.87 -2.92 0.86
CA THR A 127 -2.36 -2.81 2.22
C THR A 127 -3.54 -2.85 3.18
N ALA A 128 -3.61 -3.88 4.00
CA ALA A 128 -4.63 -4.03 5.02
C ALA A 128 -4.21 -3.33 6.31
N VAL A 129 -5.17 -2.66 6.95
CA VAL A 129 -5.07 -2.18 8.33
C VAL A 129 -6.15 -2.88 9.13
N TYR A 130 -5.72 -3.76 10.03
CA TYR A 130 -6.57 -4.52 10.94
C TYR A 130 -6.82 -3.71 12.20
N CYS A 131 -8.02 -3.84 12.79
CA CYS A 131 -8.40 -3.18 14.02
C CYS A 131 -8.90 -4.19 15.05
N CYS A 132 -8.40 -4.07 16.28
CA CYS A 132 -8.85 -4.88 17.40
C CYS A 132 -8.84 -4.07 18.72
N THR A 133 -9.51 -4.61 19.75
CA THR A 133 -9.30 -4.26 21.16
C THR A 133 -8.26 -5.20 21.79
N ASP A 134 -8.10 -5.21 23.11
CA ASP A 134 -7.25 -6.17 23.82
C ASP A 134 -7.76 -7.62 23.72
N THR A 135 -9.03 -7.82 23.38
CA THR A 135 -9.70 -9.13 23.45
C THR A 135 -10.42 -9.53 22.15
N GLU A 136 -10.70 -8.61 21.26
CA GLU A 136 -11.61 -8.82 20.15
C GLU A 136 -11.14 -8.17 18.86
N PHE A 137 -11.22 -8.93 17.76
CA PHE A 137 -11.01 -8.43 16.41
C PHE A 137 -12.27 -7.74 15.90
N LEU A 138 -12.14 -6.51 15.42
CA LEU A 138 -13.27 -5.70 14.97
C LEU A 138 -13.44 -5.73 13.46
N GLY A 139 -12.35 -5.86 12.72
CA GLY A 139 -12.37 -5.86 11.26
C GLY A 139 -11.12 -5.28 10.64
N ASP A 140 -11.17 -5.09 9.32
CA ASP A 140 -10.07 -4.52 8.55
C ASP A 140 -10.56 -3.53 7.49
N ILE A 141 -9.63 -2.68 7.09
CA ILE A 141 -9.76 -1.83 5.91
C ILE A 141 -8.60 -2.11 4.96
N VAL A 142 -8.90 -2.06 3.66
CA VAL A 142 -7.90 -2.27 2.61
C VAL A 142 -7.76 -1.01 1.77
N PHE A 143 -6.53 -0.60 1.58
CA PHE A 143 -6.13 0.46 0.67
C PHE A 143 -5.20 -0.10 -0.41
N ALA A 144 -5.35 0.35 -1.65
CA ALA A 144 -4.45 0.01 -2.73
C ALA A 144 -3.77 1.27 -3.27
N ASP A 145 -2.50 1.11 -3.66
CA ASP A 145 -1.76 2.15 -4.37
C ASP A 145 -2.25 2.21 -5.82
N ILE A 146 -2.62 3.40 -6.27
CA ILE A 146 -3.28 3.60 -7.56
C ILE A 146 -2.25 3.59 -8.67
N ILE A 147 -2.47 2.77 -9.68
CA ILE A 147 -1.72 2.84 -10.94
C ILE A 147 -2.02 4.19 -11.61
N LYS A 148 -0.99 4.90 -12.06
CA LYS A 148 -1.18 6.13 -12.83
C LYS A 148 -1.94 5.82 -14.13
N THR A 149 -2.83 6.71 -14.51
CA THR A 149 -3.69 6.53 -15.68
C THR A 149 -2.92 6.36 -16.99
N ASP A 150 -1.73 6.94 -17.06
CA ASP A 150 -0.83 6.91 -18.21
C ASP A 150 0.22 5.80 -18.17
N SER A 151 0.32 5.03 -17.07
CA SER A 151 1.36 3.99 -16.92
C SER A 151 1.27 2.92 -18.01
N ARG A 152 0.07 2.42 -18.30
CA ARG A 152 -0.13 1.40 -19.34
C ARG A 152 0.29 1.93 -20.71
N GLU A 153 -0.19 3.13 -21.06
CA GLU A 153 0.14 3.75 -22.34
C GLU A 153 1.65 4.03 -22.45
N ALA A 154 2.29 4.46 -21.35
CA ALA A 154 3.73 4.70 -21.33
C ALA A 154 4.53 3.41 -21.60
N ILE A 155 4.17 2.29 -20.98
CA ILE A 155 4.81 0.99 -21.20
C ILE A 155 4.57 0.52 -22.64
N ASP A 156 3.34 0.60 -23.15
CA ASP A 156 3.02 0.23 -24.52
C ASP A 156 3.84 1.07 -25.55
N ARG A 157 4.01 2.36 -25.30
CA ARG A 157 4.86 3.24 -26.13
C ARG A 157 6.34 2.84 -26.09
N LEU A 158 6.87 2.48 -24.92
CA LEU A 158 8.25 2.02 -24.79
C LEU A 158 8.49 0.74 -25.60
N HIS A 159 7.55 -0.21 -25.56
CA HIS A 159 7.60 -1.40 -26.43
C HIS A 159 7.57 -1.07 -27.92
N HIS A 160 6.70 -0.15 -28.33
CA HIS A 160 6.67 0.32 -29.74
C HIS A 160 7.97 1.00 -30.17
N MET A 161 8.70 1.61 -29.24
CA MET A 161 10.01 2.23 -29.50
C MET A 161 11.16 1.23 -29.49
N GLY A 162 10.91 -0.06 -29.25
CA GLY A 162 11.91 -1.14 -29.33
C GLY A 162 12.37 -1.72 -28.00
N MET A 163 11.82 -1.28 -26.86
CA MET A 163 12.08 -1.92 -25.58
C MET A 163 11.55 -3.35 -25.60
N LYS A 164 12.39 -4.31 -25.26
CA LYS A 164 12.04 -5.75 -25.27
C LYS A 164 11.36 -6.21 -24.02
N GLN A 165 11.73 -5.63 -22.86
CA GLN A 165 11.18 -6.00 -21.57
C GLN A 165 11.00 -4.77 -20.66
N ALA A 166 9.85 -4.70 -20.02
CA ALA A 166 9.53 -3.76 -18.95
C ALA A 166 9.28 -4.54 -17.64
N ILE A 167 10.17 -4.38 -16.66
CA ILE A 167 10.19 -5.16 -15.43
C ILE A 167 9.98 -4.25 -14.22
N MET A 168 9.10 -4.64 -13.29
CA MET A 168 8.88 -3.91 -12.04
C MET A 168 9.65 -4.53 -10.88
N LEU A 169 10.27 -3.68 -10.04
CA LEU A 169 10.86 -4.06 -8.76
C LEU A 169 10.06 -3.46 -7.61
N THR A 170 9.67 -4.31 -6.64
CA THR A 170 8.90 -3.86 -5.48
C THR A 170 9.23 -4.63 -4.21
N GLY A 171 9.10 -3.98 -3.06
CA GLY A 171 9.12 -4.62 -1.74
C GLY A 171 7.82 -5.32 -1.36
N ASP A 172 6.74 -5.14 -2.15
CA ASP A 172 5.42 -5.67 -1.85
C ASP A 172 5.33 -7.19 -2.02
N ARG A 173 4.21 -7.75 -1.56
CA ARG A 173 3.87 -9.18 -1.76
C ARG A 173 3.70 -9.51 -3.24
N ALA A 174 4.00 -10.74 -3.61
CA ALA A 174 3.93 -11.19 -5.01
C ALA A 174 2.52 -11.04 -5.64
N SER A 175 1.45 -11.23 -4.86
CA SER A 175 0.07 -11.06 -5.32
C SER A 175 -0.23 -9.61 -5.75
N ILE A 176 0.26 -8.63 -4.98
CA ILE A 176 0.12 -7.20 -5.29
C ILE A 176 0.92 -6.86 -6.55
N ALA A 177 2.17 -7.34 -6.60
CA ALA A 177 3.06 -7.09 -7.73
C ALA A 177 2.50 -7.68 -9.04
N ALA A 178 1.94 -8.89 -8.99
CA ALA A 178 1.31 -9.54 -10.13
C ALA A 178 0.12 -8.74 -10.69
N ASP A 179 -0.78 -8.29 -9.82
CA ASP A 179 -1.95 -7.50 -10.22
C ASP A 179 -1.54 -6.17 -10.88
N ILE A 180 -0.58 -5.46 -10.27
CA ILE A 180 -0.07 -4.19 -10.81
C ILE A 180 0.65 -4.41 -12.14
N ALA A 181 1.50 -5.43 -12.25
CA ALA A 181 2.21 -5.74 -13.47
C ALA A 181 1.26 -6.03 -14.64
N ALA A 182 0.23 -6.86 -14.39
CA ALA A 182 -0.79 -7.17 -15.39
C ALA A 182 -1.57 -5.93 -15.85
N LYS A 183 -2.00 -5.08 -14.91
CA LYS A 183 -2.75 -3.85 -15.20
C LYS A 183 -1.91 -2.80 -15.93
N ALA A 184 -0.62 -2.66 -15.58
CA ALA A 184 0.29 -1.71 -16.19
C ALA A 184 0.93 -2.22 -17.49
N GLY A 185 0.69 -3.49 -17.90
CA GLY A 185 1.25 -4.08 -19.11
C GLY A 185 2.74 -4.36 -19.05
N LEU A 186 3.25 -4.64 -17.87
CA LEU A 186 4.64 -5.02 -17.65
C LEU A 186 4.87 -6.49 -18.00
N ASP A 187 6.07 -6.84 -18.51
CA ASP A 187 6.43 -8.21 -18.88
C ASP A 187 6.80 -9.07 -17.69
N GLY A 188 7.21 -8.44 -16.58
CA GLY A 188 7.58 -9.17 -15.38
C GLY A 188 7.70 -8.29 -14.14
N TYR A 189 7.92 -8.95 -13.02
CA TYR A 189 8.15 -8.27 -11.75
C TYR A 189 9.01 -9.10 -10.81
N TYR A 190 9.72 -8.44 -9.91
CA TYR A 190 10.35 -9.04 -8.73
C TYR A 190 9.73 -8.40 -7.48
N ALA A 191 9.20 -9.26 -6.60
CA ALA A 191 8.48 -8.88 -5.39
C ALA A 191 9.28 -9.18 -4.12
N LYS A 192 8.87 -8.62 -2.98
CA LYS A 192 9.47 -8.81 -1.64
C LYS A 192 10.95 -8.41 -1.57
N LEU A 193 11.40 -7.49 -2.43
CA LEU A 193 12.80 -7.06 -2.48
C LEU A 193 13.11 -6.03 -1.39
N LEU A 194 14.23 -6.23 -0.72
CA LEU A 194 14.88 -5.18 0.07
C LEU A 194 15.57 -4.16 -0.86
N PRO A 195 15.88 -2.96 -0.39
CA PRO A 195 16.53 -1.94 -1.23
C PRO A 195 17.84 -2.43 -1.90
N GLU A 196 18.65 -3.18 -1.17
CA GLU A 196 19.92 -3.74 -1.68
C GLU A 196 19.67 -4.81 -2.77
N GLU A 197 18.63 -5.62 -2.62
CA GLU A 197 18.27 -6.64 -3.60
C GLU A 197 17.76 -6.03 -4.91
N LYS A 198 17.12 -4.85 -4.86
CA LYS A 198 16.75 -4.12 -6.09
C LYS A 198 17.99 -3.77 -6.91
N VAL A 199 19.08 -3.30 -6.27
CA VAL A 199 20.33 -2.98 -6.95
C VAL A 199 20.94 -4.24 -7.58
N GLN A 200 20.98 -5.35 -6.84
CA GLN A 200 21.52 -6.63 -7.35
C GLN A 200 20.72 -7.12 -8.56
N ARG A 201 19.39 -6.96 -8.55
CA ARG A 201 18.54 -7.35 -9.69
C ARG A 201 18.81 -6.49 -10.93
N VAL A 202 18.98 -5.18 -10.77
CA VAL A 202 19.36 -4.31 -11.90
C VAL A 202 20.71 -4.75 -12.49
N GLN A 203 21.72 -5.03 -11.64
CA GLN A 203 23.03 -5.49 -12.07
C GLN A 203 22.96 -6.84 -12.81
N ALA A 204 22.12 -7.77 -12.35
CA ALA A 204 21.91 -9.05 -13.03
C ALA A 204 21.24 -8.95 -14.40
N LEU A 205 20.42 -7.90 -14.62
CA LEU A 205 19.77 -7.64 -15.91
C LEU A 205 20.68 -6.91 -16.92
N GLN A 206 21.85 -6.45 -16.47
CA GLN A 206 22.86 -5.80 -17.34
C GLN A 206 23.84 -6.78 -17.97
N GLN A 207 23.82 -8.06 -17.58
CA GLN A 207 24.65 -9.14 -18.09
C GLN A 207 23.96 -9.89 -19.24
#